data_7c89d0f4aafc69c39c3796c123203a0f
#
_entry.id   7c89d0f4aafc69c39c3796c123203a0f
#
_cell.length_a   1.000
_cell.length_b   1.000
_cell.length_c   1.000
_cell.angle_alpha   90.00
_cell.angle_beta   90.00
_cell.angle_gamma   90.00
#
_symmetry.space_group_name_H-M   'P 1'
#
loop_
_entity.id
_entity.type
_entity.pdbx_description
1 polymer ?
#
loop_
_entity_poly.entity_id
_entity_poly.type
_entity_poly.pdbx_seq_one_letter_code
_entity_poly.pdbx_strand_id
1 'polypeptide(L)'
;MILGMDISTSCTGFCVVNDLGTPVHFSYVELNKEKNFFEKAKKVKNHMLGLLIKYPIEKIAVEDYLTSFARGRSSSGTLFKLAKFNGIIQWICYSDLDIEASPINVNNARKANNIVVLGKKKTTETTKEQVLRQVRDQVGELFTFPTKILKSGPRKGQEVTDKVSYDMADAFVIAKAAWIEKRKNP
;
A
#
# COMPACT_ATOMS: atom_id res chain seq x y z
N MET A 1 -13.25 -4.67 10.85
CA MET A 1 -12.57 -4.54 9.53
C MET A 1 -11.08 -4.26 9.68
N ILE A 2 -10.28 -4.45 8.61
CA ILE A 2 -8.82 -4.22 8.62
C ILE A 2 -8.45 -3.18 7.58
N LEU A 3 -7.64 -2.18 7.96
CA LEU A 3 -7.02 -1.20 7.06
C LEU A 3 -5.60 -1.65 6.75
N GLY A 4 -5.28 -1.85 5.48
CA GLY A 4 -3.91 -2.04 4.99
C GLY A 4 -3.37 -0.74 4.39
N MET A 5 -2.09 -0.49 4.60
CA MET A 5 -1.41 0.70 4.12
C MET A 5 -0.05 0.36 3.50
N ASP A 6 0.16 0.83 2.26
CA ASP A 6 1.50 0.91 1.65
C ASP A 6 2.02 2.34 1.83
N ILE A 7 2.94 2.51 2.78
CA ILE A 7 3.45 3.83 3.20
C ILE A 7 4.68 4.21 2.40
N SER A 8 4.60 5.31 1.66
CA SER A 8 5.77 5.93 1.05
C SER A 8 5.77 7.46 1.20
N THR A 9 6.92 8.08 0.97
CA THR A 9 7.06 9.54 1.08
C THR A 9 6.49 10.31 -0.11
N SER A 10 6.05 9.63 -1.16
CA SER A 10 5.47 10.21 -2.37
C SER A 10 3.97 9.95 -2.52
N CYS A 11 3.52 8.78 -2.06
CA CYS A 11 2.12 8.37 -2.09
C CYS A 11 1.91 7.29 -1.02
N THR A 12 0.81 7.33 -0.31
CA THR A 12 0.38 6.24 0.57
C THR A 12 -0.90 5.64 0.00
N GLY A 13 -0.86 4.33 -0.26
CA GLY A 13 -2.04 3.55 -0.67
C GLY A 13 -2.79 3.01 0.54
N PHE A 14 -4.10 2.87 0.40
CA PHE A 14 -5.01 2.36 1.44
C PHE A 14 -5.98 1.34 0.85
N CYS A 15 -6.23 0.28 1.61
CA CYS A 15 -7.30 -0.66 1.33
C CYS A 15 -7.99 -1.08 2.63
N VAL A 16 -9.32 -1.05 2.67
CA VAL A 16 -10.10 -1.61 3.77
C VAL A 16 -10.68 -2.94 3.33
N VAL A 17 -10.45 -3.99 4.12
CA VAL A 17 -11.09 -5.30 3.92
C VAL A 17 -12.08 -5.59 5.06
N ASN A 18 -13.19 -6.22 4.71
CA ASN A 18 -14.21 -6.65 5.68
C ASN A 18 -13.83 -7.97 6.36
N ASP A 19 -14.72 -8.48 7.21
CA ASP A 19 -14.50 -9.71 7.98
C ASP A 19 -14.48 -10.98 7.12
N LEU A 20 -14.86 -10.87 5.85
CA LEU A 20 -14.72 -11.93 4.85
C LEU A 20 -13.41 -11.85 4.05
N GLY A 21 -12.57 -10.83 4.31
CA GLY A 21 -11.35 -10.56 3.54
C GLY A 21 -11.62 -9.96 2.15
N THR A 22 -12.85 -9.50 1.93
CA THR A 22 -13.24 -8.82 0.68
C THR A 22 -12.92 -7.34 0.80
N PRO A 23 -12.29 -6.71 -0.20
CA PRO A 23 -12.06 -5.27 -0.18
C PRO A 23 -13.38 -4.52 -0.27
N VAL A 24 -13.55 -3.48 0.55
CA VAL A 24 -14.72 -2.59 0.56
C VAL A 24 -14.35 -1.15 0.22
N HIS A 25 -13.06 -0.83 0.24
CA HIS A 25 -12.56 0.50 -0.12
C HIS A 25 -11.12 0.46 -0.58
N PHE A 26 -10.82 1.24 -1.62
CA PHE A 26 -9.48 1.57 -2.06
C PHE A 26 -9.35 3.10 -2.15
N SER A 27 -8.22 3.61 -1.70
CA SER A 27 -7.87 5.02 -1.88
C SER A 27 -6.36 5.23 -1.82
N TYR A 28 -5.93 6.47 -2.06
CA TYR A 28 -4.55 6.88 -1.94
C TYR A 28 -4.45 8.35 -1.53
N VAL A 29 -3.28 8.73 -1.02
CA VAL A 29 -2.94 10.12 -0.71
C VAL A 29 -1.61 10.46 -1.37
N GLU A 30 -1.62 11.36 -2.35
CA GLU A 30 -0.40 11.90 -2.94
C GLU A 30 0.27 12.91 -2.00
N LEU A 31 1.58 12.75 -1.81
CA LEU A 31 2.39 13.51 -0.84
C LEU A 31 3.50 14.32 -1.48
N ASN A 32 3.59 14.33 -2.83
CA ASN A 32 4.68 15.00 -3.56
C ASN A 32 4.67 16.54 -3.41
N LYS A 33 3.48 17.10 -3.13
CA LYS A 33 3.34 18.57 -2.96
C LYS A 33 3.71 19.04 -1.55
N GLU A 34 3.80 18.15 -0.58
CA GLU A 34 4.09 18.48 0.80
C GLU A 34 5.60 18.63 1.03
N LYS A 35 6.03 19.72 1.68
CA LYS A 35 7.43 20.10 1.82
C LYS A 35 8.21 19.25 2.83
N ASN A 36 7.56 18.83 3.90
CA ASN A 36 8.21 18.09 4.98
C ASN A 36 7.40 16.89 5.46
N PHE A 37 7.99 16.04 6.28
CA PHE A 37 7.37 14.80 6.75
C PHE A 37 6.16 15.03 7.65
N PHE A 38 6.14 16.10 8.41
CA PHE A 38 5.03 16.39 9.33
C PHE A 38 3.77 16.79 8.56
N GLU A 39 3.91 17.61 7.51
CA GLU A 39 2.79 17.94 6.63
C GLU A 39 2.27 16.70 5.87
N LYS A 40 3.18 15.84 5.39
CA LYS A 40 2.82 14.56 4.79
C LYS A 40 2.06 13.67 5.79
N ALA A 41 2.58 13.54 6.99
CA ALA A 41 1.98 12.72 8.05
C ALA A 41 0.61 13.26 8.47
N LYS A 42 0.44 14.57 8.61
CA LYS A 42 -0.84 15.22 8.88
C LYS A 42 -1.88 14.90 7.80
N LYS A 43 -1.47 14.91 6.52
CA LYS A 43 -2.36 14.58 5.40
C LYS A 43 -2.79 13.11 5.43
N VAL A 44 -1.86 12.20 5.71
CA VAL A 44 -2.16 10.77 5.90
C VAL A 44 -3.08 10.57 7.08
N LYS A 45 -2.79 11.18 8.25
CA LYS A 45 -3.66 11.14 9.44
C LYS A 45 -5.09 11.56 9.15
N ASN A 46 -5.27 12.72 8.49
CA ASN A 46 -6.60 13.22 8.17
C ASN A 46 -7.37 12.25 7.27
N HIS A 47 -6.70 11.60 6.33
CA HIS A 47 -7.31 10.58 5.49
C HIS A 47 -7.71 9.33 6.30
N MET A 48 -6.84 8.87 7.20
CA MET A 48 -7.12 7.74 8.09
C MET A 48 -8.32 8.02 9.00
N LEU A 49 -8.41 9.22 9.59
CA LEU A 49 -9.57 9.65 10.38
C LEU A 49 -10.86 9.57 9.58
N GLY A 50 -10.85 10.00 8.32
CA GLY A 50 -12.00 9.87 7.43
C GLY A 50 -12.39 8.40 7.16
N LEU A 51 -11.41 7.49 7.06
CA LEU A 51 -11.69 6.06 6.92
C LEU A 51 -12.26 5.45 8.21
N LEU A 52 -11.73 5.84 9.38
CA LEU A 52 -12.23 5.36 10.68
C LEU A 52 -13.67 5.82 10.98
N ILE A 53 -14.04 7.02 10.53
CA ILE A 53 -15.43 7.49 10.63
C ILE A 53 -16.37 6.65 9.75
N LYS A 54 -15.88 6.22 8.57
CA LYS A 54 -16.70 5.53 7.57
C LYS A 54 -16.78 4.02 7.78
N TYR A 55 -15.72 3.41 8.33
CA TYR A 55 -15.58 1.97 8.46
C TYR A 55 -15.21 1.58 9.88
N PRO A 56 -15.78 0.50 10.47
CA PRO A 56 -15.40 -0.01 11.79
C PRO A 56 -14.05 -0.74 11.72
N ILE A 57 -12.97 0.05 11.58
CA ILE A 57 -11.61 -0.46 11.49
C ILE A 57 -11.12 -0.81 12.90
N GLU A 58 -10.76 -2.06 13.13
CA GLU A 58 -10.27 -2.59 14.40
C GLU A 58 -8.78 -2.88 14.38
N LYS A 59 -8.20 -2.98 13.18
CA LYS A 59 -6.78 -3.30 12.98
C LYS A 59 -6.23 -2.50 11.81
N ILE A 60 -5.01 -1.99 12.00
CA ILE A 60 -4.22 -1.35 10.95
C ILE A 60 -3.01 -2.23 10.67
N ALA A 61 -2.76 -2.53 9.40
CA ALA A 61 -1.60 -3.25 8.94
C ALA A 61 -0.78 -2.37 7.99
N VAL A 62 0.54 -2.38 8.16
CA VAL A 62 1.46 -1.57 7.36
C VAL A 62 2.53 -2.46 6.73
N GLU A 63 3.07 -2.07 5.57
CA GLU A 63 4.25 -2.75 5.05
C GLU A 63 5.41 -2.59 6.03
N ASP A 64 6.01 -3.73 6.42
CA ASP A 64 7.24 -3.73 7.21
C ASP A 64 8.38 -3.14 6.37
N TYR A 65 9.10 -2.18 6.92
CA TYR A 65 10.26 -1.60 6.26
C TYR A 65 11.39 -2.62 6.20
N LEU A 66 12.05 -2.70 5.05
CA LEU A 66 13.13 -3.65 4.82
C LEU A 66 14.28 -3.36 5.79
N THR A 67 14.55 -4.30 6.69
CA THR A 67 15.68 -4.26 7.61
C THR A 67 17.01 -4.65 6.95
N SER A 68 16.96 -5.17 5.70
CA SER A 68 18.15 -5.59 4.95
C SER A 68 18.36 -4.78 3.68
N PHE A 69 19.57 -4.30 3.51
CA PHE A 69 20.04 -3.66 2.28
C PHE A 69 20.22 -4.71 1.17
N ALA A 70 19.20 -4.97 0.39
CA ALA A 70 19.41 -5.71 -0.87
C ALA A 70 20.24 -4.80 -1.80
N ARG A 71 21.49 -5.21 -2.08
CA ARG A 71 22.42 -4.48 -2.94
C ARG A 71 21.71 -4.03 -4.23
N GLY A 72 21.75 -2.71 -4.52
CA GLY A 72 21.34 -2.13 -5.81
C GLY A 72 19.88 -1.69 -5.95
N ARG A 73 19.03 -1.66 -4.90
CA ARG A 73 17.61 -1.27 -5.05
C ARG A 73 17.26 0.15 -4.59
N SER A 74 17.92 0.66 -3.56
CA SER A 74 17.67 2.02 -3.05
C SER A 74 18.91 2.55 -2.35
N SER A 75 19.14 3.89 -2.41
CA SER A 75 20.19 4.50 -1.61
C SER A 75 19.86 4.41 -0.12
N SER A 76 20.89 4.34 0.74
CA SER A 76 20.71 4.37 2.20
C SER A 76 19.86 5.54 2.66
N GLY A 77 20.07 6.72 2.08
CA GLY A 77 19.28 7.91 2.40
C GLY A 77 17.78 7.77 2.07
N THR A 78 17.43 7.04 1.00
CA THR A 78 16.02 6.76 0.68
C THR A 78 15.39 5.82 1.70
N LEU A 79 16.12 4.77 2.12
CA LEU A 79 15.64 3.83 3.13
C LEU A 79 15.45 4.49 4.48
N PHE A 80 16.40 5.33 4.92
CA PHE A 80 16.24 6.11 6.16
C PHE A 80 15.04 7.05 6.13
N LYS A 81 14.81 7.74 5.01
CA LYS A 81 13.63 8.61 4.86
C LYS A 81 12.33 7.81 4.95
N LEU A 82 12.28 6.64 4.32
CA LEU A 82 11.11 5.77 4.35
C LEU A 82 10.86 5.22 5.77
N ALA A 83 11.91 4.69 6.43
CA ALA A 83 11.80 4.19 7.81
C ALA A 83 11.36 5.27 8.79
N LYS A 84 11.94 6.49 8.68
CA LYS A 84 11.53 7.64 9.50
C LYS A 84 10.06 7.99 9.28
N PHE A 85 9.60 8.05 8.03
CA PHE A 85 8.21 8.40 7.72
C PHE A 85 7.24 7.30 8.17
N ASN A 86 7.59 6.04 7.97
CA ASN A 86 6.81 4.89 8.44
C ASN A 86 6.67 4.91 9.98
N GLY A 87 7.76 5.18 10.71
CA GLY A 87 7.71 5.33 12.18
C GLY A 87 6.80 6.47 12.65
N ILE A 88 6.78 7.61 11.94
CA ILE A 88 5.85 8.71 12.24
C ILE A 88 4.39 8.26 12.06
N ILE A 89 4.08 7.54 10.98
CA ILE A 89 2.73 7.06 10.73
C ILE A 89 2.31 6.01 11.77
N GLN A 90 3.19 5.07 12.12
CA GLN A 90 2.90 4.09 13.18
C GLN A 90 2.69 4.76 14.54
N TRP A 91 3.48 5.79 14.86
CA TRP A 91 3.26 6.60 16.06
C TRP A 91 1.87 7.26 16.05
N ILE A 92 1.44 7.83 14.92
CA ILE A 92 0.10 8.40 14.78
C ILE A 92 -0.99 7.34 14.99
N CYS A 93 -0.82 6.14 14.44
CA CYS A 93 -1.76 5.04 14.66
C CYS A 93 -1.91 4.74 16.15
N TYR A 94 -0.81 4.63 16.87
CA TYR A 94 -0.79 4.34 18.29
C TYR A 94 -1.32 5.50 19.15
N SER A 95 -0.75 6.73 18.96
CA SER A 95 -1.00 7.87 19.86
C SER A 95 -2.32 8.59 19.60
N ASP A 96 -2.74 8.66 18.34
CA ASP A 96 -3.84 9.53 17.92
C ASP A 96 -5.09 8.75 17.53
N LEU A 97 -4.93 7.47 17.15
CA LEU A 97 -6.04 6.62 16.70
C LEU A 97 -6.32 5.45 17.65
N ASP A 98 -5.50 5.27 18.68
CA ASP A 98 -5.58 4.17 19.67
C ASP A 98 -5.59 2.77 19.01
N ILE A 99 -4.88 2.63 17.89
CA ILE A 99 -4.74 1.36 17.15
C ILE A 99 -3.26 1.13 16.84
N GLU A 100 -2.66 0.11 17.46
CA GLU A 100 -1.29 -0.28 17.14
C GLU A 100 -1.21 -0.87 15.74
N ALA A 101 -0.35 -0.29 14.89
CA ALA A 101 -0.16 -0.78 13.53
C ALA A 101 0.70 -2.05 13.52
N SER A 102 0.21 -3.11 12.87
CA SER A 102 0.92 -4.40 12.73
C SER A 102 1.79 -4.37 11.47
N PRO A 103 3.13 -4.51 11.58
CA PRO A 103 4.01 -4.61 10.42
C PRO A 103 3.85 -5.97 9.72
N ILE A 104 3.72 -5.94 8.40
CA ILE A 104 3.55 -7.14 7.57
C ILE A 104 4.68 -7.21 6.55
N ASN A 105 5.44 -8.30 6.55
CA ASN A 105 6.47 -8.53 5.55
C ASN A 105 5.84 -8.73 4.16
N VAL A 106 6.26 -7.93 3.19
CA VAL A 106 5.67 -7.92 1.83
C VAL A 106 5.77 -9.27 1.11
N ASN A 107 6.84 -10.02 1.30
CA ASN A 107 6.99 -11.32 0.66
C ASN A 107 6.04 -12.36 1.27
N ASN A 108 5.89 -12.34 2.60
CA ASN A 108 4.93 -13.16 3.31
C ASN A 108 3.49 -12.78 2.91
N ALA A 109 3.20 -11.48 2.80
CA ALA A 109 1.91 -10.98 2.36
C ALA A 109 1.56 -11.48 0.95
N ARG A 110 2.48 -11.36 0.00
CA ARG A 110 2.28 -11.89 -1.37
C ARG A 110 2.03 -13.39 -1.37
N LYS A 111 2.84 -14.16 -0.65
CA LYS A 111 2.66 -15.60 -0.50
C LYS A 111 1.30 -15.96 0.08
N ALA A 112 0.88 -15.29 1.15
CA ALA A 112 -0.42 -15.53 1.79
C ALA A 112 -1.60 -15.24 0.84
N ASN A 113 -1.44 -14.29 -0.08
CA ASN A 113 -2.43 -13.92 -1.10
C ASN A 113 -2.30 -14.72 -2.40
N ASN A 114 -1.46 -15.76 -2.47
CA ASN A 114 -1.15 -16.54 -3.68
C ASN A 114 -0.63 -15.68 -4.85
N ILE A 115 0.03 -14.55 -4.55
CA ILE A 115 0.62 -13.68 -5.57
C ILE A 115 2.01 -14.18 -5.91
N VAL A 116 2.20 -14.55 -7.18
CA VAL A 116 3.46 -15.05 -7.72
C VAL A 116 4.17 -13.95 -8.50
N VAL A 117 5.40 -13.63 -8.10
CA VAL A 117 6.25 -12.66 -8.79
C VAL A 117 7.34 -13.39 -9.56
N LEU A 118 7.29 -13.29 -10.87
CA LEU A 118 8.28 -13.89 -11.77
C LEU A 118 9.50 -12.96 -11.92
N GLY A 119 10.68 -13.55 -11.99
CA GLY A 119 11.91 -12.81 -12.24
C GLY A 119 12.00 -12.30 -13.68
N LYS A 120 12.85 -11.27 -13.91
CA LYS A 120 13.05 -10.60 -15.22
C LYS A 120 13.39 -11.52 -16.40
N LYS A 121 13.91 -12.73 -16.15
CA LYS A 121 14.17 -13.72 -17.21
C LYS A 121 12.89 -14.38 -17.75
N LYS A 122 11.80 -14.31 -17.02
CA LYS A 122 10.53 -15.00 -17.34
C LYS A 122 9.40 -14.05 -17.76
N THR A 123 9.57 -12.74 -17.57
CA THR A 123 8.56 -11.73 -17.93
C THR A 123 9.19 -10.36 -18.13
N THR A 124 8.57 -9.53 -18.96
CA THR A 124 8.89 -8.11 -19.14
C THR A 124 8.19 -7.22 -18.12
N GLU A 125 7.15 -7.74 -17.44
CA GLU A 125 6.44 -6.99 -16.41
C GLU A 125 7.33 -6.72 -15.20
N THR A 126 7.24 -5.51 -14.66
CA THR A 126 7.83 -5.19 -13.36
C THR A 126 7.10 -5.92 -12.24
N THR A 127 7.73 -6.04 -11.07
CA THR A 127 7.08 -6.62 -9.88
C THR A 127 5.75 -5.93 -9.56
N LYS A 128 5.69 -4.60 -9.65
CA LYS A 128 4.47 -3.82 -9.38
C LYS A 128 3.35 -4.10 -10.38
N GLU A 129 3.67 -4.24 -11.66
CA GLU A 129 2.70 -4.61 -12.69
C GLU A 129 2.14 -6.01 -12.47
N GLN A 130 3.00 -6.98 -12.14
CA GLN A 130 2.57 -8.34 -11.83
C GLN A 130 1.65 -8.41 -10.60
N VAL A 131 1.96 -7.67 -9.53
CA VAL A 131 1.12 -7.60 -8.32
C VAL A 131 -0.22 -6.96 -8.66
N LEU A 132 -0.24 -5.80 -9.31
CA LEU A 132 -1.48 -5.12 -9.67
C LEU A 132 -2.38 -5.98 -10.56
N ARG A 133 -1.82 -6.66 -11.57
CA ARG A 133 -2.59 -7.57 -12.44
C ARG A 133 -3.29 -8.65 -11.61
N GLN A 134 -2.54 -9.35 -10.74
CA GLN A 134 -3.09 -10.42 -9.90
C GLN A 134 -4.08 -9.89 -8.85
N VAL A 135 -3.90 -8.67 -8.36
CA VAL A 135 -4.90 -8.02 -7.49
C VAL A 135 -6.17 -7.71 -8.28
N ARG A 136 -6.07 -7.17 -9.50
CA ARG A 136 -7.23 -6.96 -10.38
C ARG A 136 -8.01 -8.26 -10.63
N ASP A 137 -7.30 -9.37 -10.88
CA ASP A 137 -7.92 -10.68 -11.07
C ASP A 137 -8.69 -11.15 -9.81
N GLN A 138 -8.17 -10.81 -8.60
CA GLN A 138 -8.80 -11.18 -7.32
C GLN A 138 -10.00 -10.30 -6.95
N VAL A 139 -9.97 -9.02 -7.26
CA VAL A 139 -11.04 -8.07 -6.90
C VAL A 139 -12.12 -7.95 -8.00
N GLY A 140 -11.81 -8.42 -9.20
CA GLY A 140 -12.71 -8.37 -10.34
C GLY A 140 -13.13 -6.95 -10.72
N GLU A 141 -14.34 -6.80 -11.21
CA GLU A 141 -14.92 -5.51 -11.63
C GLU A 141 -15.42 -4.64 -10.47
N LEU A 142 -15.33 -5.12 -9.23
CA LEU A 142 -15.77 -4.38 -8.04
C LEU A 142 -15.03 -3.05 -7.85
N PHE A 143 -13.79 -2.97 -8.34
CA PHE A 143 -12.95 -1.79 -8.18
C PHE A 143 -12.18 -1.45 -9.46
N THR A 144 -12.23 -0.17 -9.85
CA THR A 144 -11.44 0.36 -10.96
C THR A 144 -10.20 1.05 -10.40
N PHE A 145 -9.03 0.64 -10.88
CA PHE A 145 -7.76 1.27 -10.51
C PHE A 145 -7.47 2.47 -11.43
N PRO A 146 -6.97 3.59 -10.87
CA PRO A 146 -6.70 4.80 -11.63
C PRO A 146 -5.79 4.60 -12.83
N THR A 147 -6.14 5.25 -13.93
CA THR A 147 -5.33 5.38 -15.14
C THR A 147 -5.03 6.85 -15.42
N LYS A 148 -4.10 7.12 -16.32
CA LYS A 148 -3.80 8.47 -16.78
C LYS A 148 -3.42 8.49 -18.26
N ILE A 149 -3.69 9.62 -18.92
CA ILE A 149 -3.23 9.89 -20.27
C ILE A 149 -1.85 10.52 -20.24
N LEU A 150 -0.92 9.96 -21.00
CA LEU A 150 0.44 10.51 -21.12
C LEU A 150 0.43 11.85 -21.87
N LYS A 151 0.98 12.89 -21.25
CA LYS A 151 0.99 14.27 -21.79
C LYS A 151 2.17 14.56 -22.72
N SER A 152 3.21 13.72 -22.72
CA SER A 152 4.46 13.92 -23.47
C SER A 152 5.16 12.60 -23.81
N GLY A 153 6.20 12.68 -24.65
CA GLY A 153 7.01 11.54 -25.07
C GLY A 153 6.40 10.72 -26.23
N PRO A 154 7.08 9.62 -26.65
CA PRO A 154 6.66 8.82 -27.81
C PRO A 154 5.27 8.17 -27.66
N ARG A 155 4.80 8.02 -26.43
CA ARG A 155 3.48 7.45 -26.11
C ARG A 155 2.44 8.50 -25.69
N LYS A 156 2.62 9.78 -26.10
CA LYS A 156 1.65 10.85 -25.83
C LYS A 156 0.25 10.46 -26.31
N GLY A 157 -0.75 10.70 -25.46
CA GLY A 157 -2.16 10.36 -25.76
C GLY A 157 -2.54 8.94 -25.38
N GLN A 158 -1.60 8.05 -25.04
CA GLN A 158 -1.94 6.70 -24.57
C GLN A 158 -2.41 6.74 -23.12
N GLU A 159 -3.45 5.97 -22.83
CA GLU A 159 -3.89 5.69 -21.47
C GLU A 159 -2.98 4.62 -20.87
N VAL A 160 -2.48 4.88 -19.67
CA VAL A 160 -1.63 3.96 -18.92
C VAL A 160 -2.08 3.89 -17.47
N THR A 161 -1.75 2.80 -16.80
CA THR A 161 -1.98 2.67 -15.35
C THR A 161 -1.29 3.82 -14.61
N ASP A 162 -2.02 4.51 -13.73
CA ASP A 162 -1.40 5.49 -12.85
C ASP A 162 -0.57 4.78 -11.75
N LYS A 163 0.53 5.41 -11.33
CA LYS A 163 1.44 4.84 -10.33
C LYS A 163 0.75 4.59 -8.98
N VAL A 164 -0.24 5.41 -8.62
CA VAL A 164 -1.01 5.27 -7.38
C VAL A 164 -1.76 3.92 -7.31
N SER A 165 -2.09 3.34 -8.46
CA SER A 165 -2.73 2.02 -8.55
C SER A 165 -1.86 0.90 -7.99
N TYR A 166 -0.54 1.03 -8.09
CA TYR A 166 0.40 0.06 -7.51
C TYR A 166 0.40 0.12 -5.99
N ASP A 167 0.41 1.33 -5.44
CA ASP A 167 0.41 1.55 -3.99
C ASP A 167 -0.95 1.11 -3.38
N MET A 168 -2.06 1.30 -4.10
CA MET A 168 -3.37 0.75 -3.72
C MET A 168 -3.40 -0.78 -3.75
N ALA A 169 -2.79 -1.42 -4.76
CA ALA A 169 -2.72 -2.87 -4.86
C ALA A 169 -1.83 -3.47 -3.76
N ASP A 170 -0.67 -2.87 -3.45
CA ASP A 170 0.19 -3.30 -2.36
C ASP A 170 -0.54 -3.14 -1.01
N ALA A 171 -1.32 -2.06 -0.79
CA ALA A 171 -2.16 -1.88 0.40
C ALA A 171 -3.22 -2.99 0.57
N PHE A 172 -3.84 -3.46 -0.52
CA PHE A 172 -4.75 -4.61 -0.48
C PHE A 172 -4.04 -5.89 -0.07
N VAL A 173 -2.86 -6.15 -0.65
CA VAL A 173 -2.06 -7.34 -0.32
C VAL A 173 -1.72 -7.37 1.18
N ILE A 174 -1.38 -6.23 1.77
CA ILE A 174 -1.12 -6.06 3.20
C ILE A 174 -2.39 -6.29 4.03
N ALA A 175 -3.51 -5.63 3.68
CA ALA A 175 -4.77 -5.77 4.40
C ALA A 175 -5.27 -7.22 4.43
N LYS A 176 -5.26 -7.89 3.28
CA LYS A 176 -5.71 -9.27 3.15
C LYS A 176 -4.78 -10.26 3.86
N ALA A 177 -3.47 -10.02 3.85
CA ALA A 177 -2.52 -10.82 4.62
C ALA A 177 -2.79 -10.72 6.12
N ALA A 178 -3.00 -9.51 6.65
CA ALA A 178 -3.37 -9.30 8.05
C ALA A 178 -4.70 -9.98 8.42
N TRP A 179 -5.68 -10.01 7.50
CA TRP A 179 -6.92 -10.74 7.68
C TRP A 179 -6.69 -12.27 7.73
N ILE A 180 -5.84 -12.82 6.85
CA ILE A 180 -5.49 -14.25 6.85
C ILE A 180 -4.80 -14.62 8.17
N GLU A 181 -3.87 -13.79 8.67
CA GLU A 181 -3.19 -14.00 9.95
C GLU A 181 -4.16 -13.98 11.14
N LYS A 182 -5.09 -13.00 11.19
CA LYS A 182 -6.14 -12.92 12.22
C LYS A 182 -6.98 -14.19 12.28
N ARG A 183 -7.23 -14.86 11.16
CA ARG A 183 -8.01 -16.12 11.12
C ARG A 183 -7.24 -17.35 11.57
N LYS A 184 -5.91 -17.31 11.47
CA LYS A 184 -5.05 -18.41 11.94
C LYS A 184 -4.79 -18.36 13.44
N ASN A 185 -4.84 -17.16 14.00
CA ASN A 185 -4.60 -16.88 15.43
C ASN A 185 -5.76 -16.01 15.94
N PRO A 186 -6.95 -16.62 16.17
CA PRO A 186 -8.17 -15.91 16.59
C PRO A 186 -8.06 -15.32 18.00
#